data_9ae42a834d4613717a93272213a299b5
#
_entry.id   9ae42a834d4613717a93272213a299b5
#
_cell.length_a   1.000
_cell.length_b   1.000
_cell.length_c   1.000
_cell.angle_alpha   90.00
_cell.angle_beta   90.00
_cell.angle_gamma   90.00
#
_symmetry.space_group_name_H-M   'P 1'
#
loop_
_entity.id
_entity.type
_entity.pdbx_description
1 polymer ?
#
loop_
_entity_poly.entity_id
_entity_poly.type
_entity_poly.pdbx_seq_one_letter_code
_entity_poly.pdbx_strand_id
1 'polypeptide(L)'
;AEPGSKVELFDKDGNKIGEAVAGKDGKATITPEVALPEGNVTVKVTDPAGNVSEPSEPAKATPDTEAPAKPVVTTDLTGKAGTKDPVEVNAEPGSTVKLLDKDGNEIGEAVAGKDGKATITPTKDIPAGKVTATATDPAGNTSEPSDDATATTPATDTTAPAKPVVTTDLTGKAGTK
;
A
#
# COMPACT_ATOMS: atom_id res chain seq x y z
N ALA A 1 -25.66 -0.84 21.73
CA ALA A 1 -25.51 -0.58 23.17
C ALA A 1 -26.15 0.76 23.53
N GLU A 2 -26.41 0.99 24.82
CA GLU A 2 -26.83 2.32 25.27
C GLU A 2 -25.73 3.36 25.00
N PRO A 3 -26.11 4.58 24.60
CA PRO A 3 -25.15 5.65 24.38
C PRO A 3 -24.26 5.91 25.59
N GLY A 4 -22.95 5.99 25.40
CA GLY A 4 -21.99 6.22 26.48
C GLY A 4 -21.56 4.97 27.25
N SER A 5 -22.15 3.82 26.97
CA SER A 5 -21.72 2.54 27.58
C SER A 5 -20.40 2.07 27.00
N LYS A 6 -19.59 1.42 27.84
CA LYS A 6 -18.37 0.73 27.41
C LYS A 6 -18.74 -0.63 26.82
N VAL A 7 -18.24 -0.93 25.65
CA VAL A 7 -18.43 -2.19 24.93
C VAL A 7 -17.07 -2.89 24.84
N GLU A 8 -16.97 -4.09 25.38
CA GLU A 8 -15.75 -4.89 25.43
C GLU A 8 -15.92 -6.15 24.59
N LEU A 9 -14.91 -6.46 23.76
CA LEU A 9 -14.84 -7.62 22.88
C LEU A 9 -13.97 -8.70 23.52
N PHE A 10 -14.46 -9.93 23.52
CA PHE A 10 -13.79 -11.09 24.10
C PHE A 10 -13.63 -12.21 23.08
N ASP A 11 -12.52 -12.93 23.18
CA ASP A 11 -12.27 -14.14 22.40
C ASP A 11 -13.03 -15.36 22.97
N LYS A 12 -12.87 -16.52 22.30
CA LYS A 12 -13.49 -17.79 22.73
C LYS A 12 -13.03 -18.27 24.12
N ASP A 13 -11.88 -17.81 24.58
CA ASP A 13 -11.28 -18.19 25.86
C ASP A 13 -11.61 -17.17 26.98
N GLY A 14 -12.37 -16.11 26.63
CA GLY A 14 -12.81 -15.07 27.55
C GLY A 14 -11.75 -13.98 27.77
N ASN A 15 -10.69 -13.90 26.98
CA ASN A 15 -9.73 -12.81 27.05
C ASN A 15 -10.29 -11.58 26.34
N LYS A 16 -10.14 -10.41 26.96
CA LYS A 16 -10.52 -9.14 26.32
C LYS A 16 -9.50 -8.83 25.20
N ILE A 17 -10.03 -8.58 24.01
CA ILE A 17 -9.24 -8.30 22.80
C ILE A 17 -9.50 -6.92 22.23
N GLY A 18 -10.39 -6.13 22.82
CA GLY A 18 -10.64 -4.75 22.41
C GLY A 18 -11.78 -4.11 23.17
N GLU A 19 -11.89 -2.79 23.12
CA GLU A 19 -13.00 -2.04 23.71
C GLU A 19 -13.30 -0.75 22.95
N ALA A 20 -14.52 -0.25 23.08
CA ALA A 20 -14.92 1.07 22.59
C ALA A 20 -16.09 1.60 23.42
N VAL A 21 -16.37 2.90 23.32
CA VAL A 21 -17.56 3.53 23.91
C VAL A 21 -18.62 3.70 22.83
N ALA A 22 -19.87 3.33 23.17
CA ALA A 22 -20.99 3.50 22.26
C ALA A 22 -21.30 4.99 22.05
N GLY A 23 -21.41 5.38 20.78
CA GLY A 23 -21.77 6.73 20.38
C GLY A 23 -23.24 7.06 20.71
N LYS A 24 -23.64 8.29 20.41
CA LYS A 24 -25.03 8.77 20.61
C LYS A 24 -26.07 7.97 19.82
N ASP A 25 -25.64 7.31 18.75
CA ASP A 25 -26.43 6.42 17.90
C ASP A 25 -26.49 4.97 18.43
N GLY A 26 -25.87 4.70 19.58
CA GLY A 26 -25.80 3.38 20.19
C GLY A 26 -24.81 2.42 19.50
N LYS A 27 -24.01 2.89 18.54
CA LYS A 27 -22.98 2.09 17.85
C LYS A 27 -21.63 2.21 18.54
N ALA A 28 -20.90 1.12 18.60
CA ALA A 28 -19.50 1.08 19.01
C ALA A 28 -18.69 0.38 17.93
N THR A 29 -17.63 1.04 17.44
CA THR A 29 -16.65 0.42 16.54
C THR A 29 -15.43 0.05 17.35
N ILE A 30 -15.18 -1.25 17.50
CA ILE A 30 -14.06 -1.77 18.27
C ILE A 30 -12.94 -2.14 17.28
N THR A 31 -11.77 -1.54 17.48
CA THR A 31 -10.54 -1.98 16.82
C THR A 31 -9.85 -2.94 17.79
N PRO A 32 -9.69 -4.23 17.45
CA PRO A 32 -8.98 -5.17 18.30
C PRO A 32 -7.53 -4.72 18.56
N GLU A 33 -7.06 -4.89 19.80
CA GLU A 33 -5.69 -4.58 20.21
C GLU A 33 -4.68 -5.66 19.76
N VAL A 34 -5.21 -6.84 19.44
CA VAL A 34 -4.47 -7.99 18.91
C VAL A 34 -5.21 -8.52 17.68
N ALA A 35 -4.54 -9.31 16.86
CA ALA A 35 -5.18 -9.97 15.72
C ALA A 35 -6.42 -10.75 16.21
N LEU A 36 -7.53 -10.60 15.47
CA LEU A 36 -8.78 -11.29 15.82
C LEU A 36 -8.55 -12.81 15.72
N PRO A 37 -8.66 -13.56 16.85
CA PRO A 37 -8.40 -14.99 16.82
C PRO A 37 -9.55 -15.73 16.11
N GLU A 38 -9.24 -16.84 15.50
CA GLU A 38 -10.26 -17.75 14.95
C GLU A 38 -11.16 -18.28 16.06
N GLY A 39 -12.45 -18.33 15.78
CA GLY A 39 -13.45 -18.90 16.68
C GLY A 39 -14.52 -17.90 17.10
N ASN A 40 -15.22 -18.21 18.16
CA ASN A 40 -16.30 -17.38 18.64
C ASN A 40 -15.79 -16.15 19.38
N VAL A 41 -16.35 -15.01 19.07
CA VAL A 41 -16.16 -13.76 19.81
C VAL A 41 -17.49 -13.30 20.39
N THR A 42 -17.46 -12.68 21.57
CA THR A 42 -18.64 -12.13 22.25
C THR A 42 -18.35 -10.71 22.70
N VAL A 43 -19.40 -9.94 22.94
CA VAL A 43 -19.27 -8.62 23.55
C VAL A 43 -20.05 -8.55 24.87
N LYS A 44 -19.55 -7.74 25.81
CA LYS A 44 -20.26 -7.30 27.00
C LYS A 44 -20.34 -5.79 27.00
N VAL A 45 -21.40 -5.29 27.59
CA VAL A 45 -21.65 -3.85 27.73
C VAL A 45 -21.68 -3.49 29.21
N THR A 46 -20.96 -2.44 29.58
CA THR A 46 -21.01 -1.84 30.91
C THR A 46 -21.59 -0.45 30.78
N ASP A 47 -22.71 -0.19 31.46
CA ASP A 47 -23.34 1.13 31.46
C ASP A 47 -22.55 2.15 32.32
N PRO A 48 -22.86 3.45 32.24
CA PRO A 48 -22.15 4.46 33.02
C PRO A 48 -22.34 4.31 34.56
N ALA A 49 -23.34 3.53 35.00
CA ALA A 49 -23.57 3.23 36.42
C ALA A 49 -22.76 2.02 36.91
N GLY A 50 -22.08 1.30 35.98
CA GLY A 50 -21.26 0.13 36.30
C GLY A 50 -22.00 -1.22 36.21
N ASN A 51 -23.23 -1.25 35.71
CA ASN A 51 -23.93 -2.53 35.50
C ASN A 51 -23.42 -3.19 34.20
N VAL A 52 -23.20 -4.52 34.28
CA VAL A 52 -22.63 -5.29 33.17
C VAL A 52 -23.70 -6.21 32.58
N SER A 53 -23.83 -6.24 31.27
CA SER A 53 -24.73 -7.13 30.54
C SER A 53 -24.27 -8.59 30.56
N GLU A 54 -25.21 -9.52 30.30
CA GLU A 54 -24.82 -10.84 29.82
C GLU A 54 -24.02 -10.73 28.53
N PRO A 55 -23.19 -11.75 28.19
CA PRO A 55 -22.50 -11.78 26.89
C PRO A 55 -23.52 -11.79 25.75
N SER A 56 -23.12 -11.20 24.61
CA SER A 56 -23.88 -11.33 23.35
C SER A 56 -23.93 -12.78 22.86
N GLU A 57 -24.83 -13.07 21.93
CA GLU A 57 -24.72 -14.26 21.11
C GLU A 57 -23.33 -14.27 20.44
N PRO A 58 -22.70 -15.46 20.30
CA PRO A 58 -21.39 -15.57 19.69
C PRO A 58 -21.40 -15.19 18.21
N ALA A 59 -20.47 -14.35 17.80
CA ALA A 59 -20.13 -14.13 16.40
C ALA A 59 -18.90 -14.98 16.06
N LYS A 60 -18.95 -15.74 14.95
CA LYS A 60 -17.83 -16.59 14.56
C LYS A 60 -16.85 -15.81 13.70
N ALA A 61 -15.61 -15.66 14.15
CA ALA A 61 -14.50 -15.20 13.36
C ALA A 61 -13.87 -16.40 12.62
N THR A 62 -13.73 -16.28 11.33
CA THR A 62 -13.04 -17.28 10.46
C THR A 62 -11.78 -16.66 9.91
N PRO A 63 -10.73 -17.47 9.66
CA PRO A 63 -9.55 -16.97 8.94
C PRO A 63 -9.95 -16.42 7.58
N ASP A 64 -9.31 -15.33 7.18
CA ASP A 64 -9.33 -14.89 5.80
C ASP A 64 -8.34 -15.74 5.03
N THR A 65 -8.80 -16.43 4.00
CA THR A 65 -8.00 -17.30 3.13
C THR A 65 -8.09 -16.88 1.67
N GLU A 66 -8.73 -15.74 1.39
CA GLU A 66 -8.89 -15.21 0.05
C GLU A 66 -7.72 -14.27 -0.27
N ALA A 67 -6.95 -14.61 -1.30
CA ALA A 67 -5.86 -13.76 -1.74
C ALA A 67 -6.40 -12.49 -2.44
N PRO A 68 -5.70 -11.35 -2.31
CA PRO A 68 -6.04 -10.14 -3.05
C PRO A 68 -6.09 -10.37 -4.56
N ALA A 69 -6.87 -9.56 -5.25
CA ALA A 69 -6.86 -9.54 -6.70
C ALA A 69 -5.45 -9.17 -7.21
N LYS A 70 -5.11 -9.70 -8.39
CA LYS A 70 -3.87 -9.41 -9.10
C LYS A 70 -3.66 -7.89 -9.23
N PRO A 71 -2.54 -7.34 -8.74
CA PRO A 71 -2.28 -5.90 -8.82
C PRO A 71 -1.96 -5.47 -10.26
N VAL A 72 -2.04 -4.16 -10.51
CA VAL A 72 -1.77 -3.57 -11.82
C VAL A 72 -0.73 -2.47 -11.68
N VAL A 73 0.43 -2.63 -12.33
CA VAL A 73 1.43 -1.56 -12.45
C VAL A 73 0.91 -0.53 -13.45
N THR A 74 0.65 0.70 -12.98
CA THR A 74 0.06 1.77 -13.80
C THR A 74 1.09 2.75 -14.35
N THR A 75 2.29 2.79 -13.76
CA THR A 75 3.40 3.63 -14.25
C THR A 75 4.00 3.02 -15.51
N ASP A 76 4.15 3.82 -16.57
CA ASP A 76 4.97 3.46 -17.71
C ASP A 76 6.45 3.46 -17.30
N LEU A 77 7.11 2.31 -17.41
CA LEU A 77 8.51 2.12 -17.03
C LEU A 77 9.51 2.37 -18.20
N THR A 78 9.03 2.84 -19.35
CA THR A 78 9.89 3.22 -20.46
C THR A 78 10.87 4.32 -20.02
N GLY A 79 12.16 4.08 -20.18
CA GLY A 79 13.22 5.02 -19.79
C GLY A 79 13.48 5.10 -18.28
N LYS A 80 12.92 4.20 -17.46
CA LYS A 80 13.08 4.25 -16.00
C LYS A 80 14.08 3.23 -15.45
N ALA A 81 14.64 2.37 -16.30
CA ALA A 81 15.70 1.47 -15.86
C ALA A 81 16.95 2.26 -15.43
N GLY A 82 17.55 1.89 -14.32
CA GLY A 82 18.66 2.59 -13.68
C GLY A 82 18.25 3.77 -12.81
N THR A 83 16.96 4.01 -12.60
CA THR A 83 16.44 5.06 -11.71
C THR A 83 15.75 4.47 -10.47
N LYS A 84 15.44 5.32 -9.50
CA LYS A 84 14.57 5.03 -8.34
C LYS A 84 13.28 5.83 -8.40
N ASP A 85 12.82 6.16 -9.60
CA ASP A 85 11.58 6.89 -9.77
C ASP A 85 10.40 6.13 -9.15
N PRO A 86 9.46 6.81 -8.50
CA PRO A 86 8.29 6.16 -7.93
C PRO A 86 7.47 5.40 -8.97
N VAL A 87 6.97 4.24 -8.58
CA VAL A 87 6.11 3.37 -9.38
C VAL A 87 4.74 3.29 -8.73
N GLU A 88 3.69 3.64 -9.46
CA GLU A 88 2.31 3.49 -9.01
C GLU A 88 1.77 2.12 -9.39
N VAL A 89 1.10 1.49 -8.42
CA VAL A 89 0.46 0.19 -8.56
C VAL A 89 -0.95 0.27 -7.98
N ASN A 90 -1.94 -0.19 -8.72
CA ASN A 90 -3.28 -0.39 -8.18
C ASN A 90 -3.37 -1.79 -7.58
N ALA A 91 -3.87 -1.87 -6.36
CA ALA A 91 -4.03 -3.10 -5.60
C ALA A 91 -5.21 -3.00 -4.63
N GLU A 92 -5.51 -4.05 -3.92
CA GLU A 92 -6.54 -4.03 -2.90
C GLU A 92 -6.18 -3.06 -1.77
N PRO A 93 -7.14 -2.20 -1.32
CA PRO A 93 -6.89 -1.26 -0.24
C PRO A 93 -6.39 -1.94 1.03
N GLY A 94 -5.29 -1.44 1.61
CA GLY A 94 -4.69 -1.97 2.83
C GLY A 94 -3.71 -3.12 2.61
N SER A 95 -3.59 -3.66 1.39
CA SER A 95 -2.58 -4.68 1.09
C SER A 95 -1.17 -4.08 1.03
N THR A 96 -0.17 -4.87 1.39
CA THR A 96 1.24 -4.57 1.16
C THR A 96 1.62 -4.97 -0.25
N VAL A 97 2.04 -4.01 -1.06
CA VAL A 97 2.41 -4.22 -2.47
C VAL A 97 3.92 -4.24 -2.59
N LYS A 98 4.47 -5.31 -3.16
CA LYS A 98 5.89 -5.47 -3.45
C LYS A 98 6.15 -5.38 -4.94
N LEU A 99 7.17 -4.61 -5.32
CA LEU A 99 7.67 -4.53 -6.68
C LEU A 99 8.85 -5.48 -6.84
N LEU A 100 8.82 -6.31 -7.87
CA LEU A 100 9.77 -7.40 -8.09
C LEU A 100 10.46 -7.25 -9.44
N ASP A 101 11.74 -7.60 -9.50
CA ASP A 101 12.48 -7.69 -10.75
C ASP A 101 12.18 -9.02 -11.50
N LYS A 102 12.81 -9.19 -12.67
CA LYS A 102 12.66 -10.39 -13.50
C LYS A 102 13.09 -11.70 -12.82
N ASP A 103 13.90 -11.62 -11.77
CA ASP A 103 14.43 -12.75 -11.02
C ASP A 103 13.64 -12.98 -9.71
N GLY A 104 12.58 -12.18 -9.48
CA GLY A 104 11.72 -12.24 -8.30
C GLY A 104 12.30 -11.53 -7.07
N ASN A 105 13.39 -10.76 -7.21
CA ASN A 105 13.92 -10.01 -6.09
C ASN A 105 13.08 -8.73 -5.87
N GLU A 106 12.83 -8.43 -4.60
CA GLU A 106 12.16 -7.20 -4.22
C GLU A 106 13.05 -5.98 -4.49
N ILE A 107 12.47 -4.99 -5.17
CA ILE A 107 13.09 -3.69 -5.44
C ILE A 107 12.41 -2.53 -4.71
N GLY A 108 11.27 -2.76 -4.09
CA GLY A 108 10.56 -1.80 -3.25
C GLY A 108 9.20 -2.31 -2.81
N GLU A 109 8.64 -1.68 -1.77
CA GLU A 109 7.30 -1.99 -1.26
C GLU A 109 6.56 -0.73 -0.79
N ALA A 110 5.23 -0.79 -0.76
CA ALA A 110 4.36 0.21 -0.17
C ALA A 110 2.99 -0.40 0.19
N VAL A 111 2.26 0.23 1.10
CA VAL A 111 0.88 -0.16 1.42
C VAL A 111 -0.09 0.59 0.51
N ALA A 112 -1.06 -0.13 -0.06
CA ALA A 112 -2.12 0.48 -0.86
C ALA A 112 -3.05 1.31 0.05
N GLY A 113 -3.30 2.55 -0.34
CA GLY A 113 -4.21 3.45 0.34
C GLY A 113 -5.67 2.99 0.24
N LYS A 114 -6.57 3.74 0.87
CA LYS A 114 -8.02 3.48 0.80
C LYS A 114 -8.59 3.58 -0.62
N ASP A 115 -7.89 4.27 -1.50
CA ASP A 115 -8.19 4.40 -2.92
C ASP A 115 -7.63 3.26 -3.78
N GLY A 116 -6.98 2.28 -3.16
CA GLY A 116 -6.36 1.15 -3.83
C GLY A 116 -5.04 1.47 -4.53
N LYS A 117 -4.42 2.64 -4.26
CA LYS A 117 -3.15 3.04 -4.87
C LYS A 117 -1.98 2.82 -3.92
N ALA A 118 -0.92 2.23 -4.43
CA ALA A 118 0.37 2.13 -3.77
C ALA A 118 1.41 2.87 -4.61
N THR A 119 2.08 3.88 -4.02
CA THR A 119 3.21 4.57 -4.63
C THR A 119 4.49 3.99 -4.03
N ILE A 120 5.19 3.18 -4.81
CA ILE A 120 6.39 2.48 -4.37
C ILE A 120 7.61 3.29 -4.80
N THR A 121 8.41 3.74 -3.83
CA THR A 121 9.73 4.32 -4.09
C THR A 121 10.76 3.20 -4.02
N PRO A 122 11.38 2.81 -5.14
CA PRO A 122 12.34 1.70 -5.14
C PRO A 122 13.54 1.97 -4.22
N THR A 123 13.93 0.98 -3.45
CA THR A 123 15.13 1.03 -2.60
C THR A 123 16.41 0.76 -3.39
N LYS A 124 16.28 0.06 -4.50
CA LYS A 124 17.33 -0.23 -5.50
C LYS A 124 16.93 0.36 -6.84
N ASP A 125 17.91 0.58 -7.73
CA ASP A 125 17.61 1.02 -9.08
C ASP A 125 16.72 0.00 -9.80
N ILE A 126 15.71 0.47 -10.52
CA ILE A 126 14.84 -0.39 -11.32
C ILE A 126 15.70 -1.07 -12.39
N PRO A 127 15.82 -2.40 -12.41
CA PRO A 127 16.62 -3.07 -13.43
C PRO A 127 15.93 -3.02 -14.80
N ALA A 128 16.71 -3.04 -15.86
CA ALA A 128 16.15 -3.17 -17.21
C ALA A 128 15.49 -4.53 -17.39
N GLY A 129 14.33 -4.55 -18.04
CA GLY A 129 13.57 -5.75 -18.31
C GLY A 129 12.24 -5.82 -17.55
N LYS A 130 11.79 -7.04 -17.30
CA LYS A 130 10.50 -7.33 -16.67
C LYS A 130 10.47 -6.87 -15.21
N VAL A 131 9.40 -6.18 -14.84
CA VAL A 131 9.05 -5.79 -13.48
C VAL A 131 7.60 -6.22 -13.23
N THR A 132 7.34 -6.81 -12.08
CA THR A 132 6.00 -7.23 -11.66
C THR A 132 5.71 -6.74 -10.25
N ALA A 133 4.46 -6.81 -9.84
CA ALA A 133 4.04 -6.52 -8.48
C ALA A 133 3.21 -7.66 -7.91
N THR A 134 3.29 -7.88 -6.59
CA THR A 134 2.39 -8.74 -5.83
C THR A 134 1.75 -7.94 -4.71
N ALA A 135 0.54 -8.31 -4.31
CA ALA A 135 -0.17 -7.72 -3.17
C ALA A 135 -0.38 -8.78 -2.10
N THR A 136 -0.11 -8.43 -0.84
CA THR A 136 -0.36 -9.30 0.32
C THR A 136 -1.33 -8.57 1.26
N ASP A 137 -2.45 -9.20 1.58
CA ASP A 137 -3.44 -8.67 2.49
C ASP A 137 -2.97 -8.69 3.97
N PRO A 138 -3.69 -8.07 4.89
CA PRO A 138 -3.36 -8.11 6.31
C PRO A 138 -3.46 -9.51 6.94
N ALA A 139 -4.16 -10.46 6.31
CA ALA A 139 -4.25 -11.85 6.75
C ALA A 139 -3.05 -12.70 6.31
N GLY A 140 -2.23 -12.19 5.37
CA GLY A 140 -1.04 -12.86 4.86
C GLY A 140 -1.25 -13.61 3.54
N ASN A 141 -2.43 -13.52 2.92
CA ASN A 141 -2.66 -14.12 1.61
C ASN A 141 -2.02 -13.24 0.53
N THR A 142 -1.33 -13.86 -0.42
CA THR A 142 -0.61 -13.15 -1.47
C THR A 142 -1.23 -13.43 -2.84
N SER A 143 -1.42 -12.38 -3.63
CA SER A 143 -1.96 -12.44 -4.97
C SER A 143 -1.03 -13.13 -5.97
N GLU A 144 -1.58 -13.51 -7.13
CA GLU A 144 -0.77 -13.75 -8.32
C GLU A 144 -0.01 -12.46 -8.71
N PRO A 145 1.16 -12.59 -9.36
CA PRO A 145 1.90 -11.43 -9.85
C PRO A 145 1.10 -10.61 -10.89
N SER A 146 1.34 -9.32 -10.94
CA SER A 146 0.81 -8.44 -12.00
C SER A 146 1.24 -8.91 -13.40
N ASP A 147 0.61 -8.35 -14.42
CA ASP A 147 1.17 -8.41 -15.76
C ASP A 147 2.53 -7.73 -15.81
N ASP A 148 3.34 -8.11 -16.78
CA ASP A 148 4.70 -7.61 -16.94
C ASP A 148 4.70 -6.14 -17.35
N ALA A 149 5.34 -5.28 -16.54
CA ALA A 149 5.76 -3.95 -16.95
C ALA A 149 7.23 -4.01 -17.38
N THR A 150 7.55 -3.46 -18.55
CA THR A 150 8.92 -3.52 -19.07
C THR A 150 9.66 -2.21 -18.82
N ALA A 151 10.70 -2.26 -17.99
CA ALA A 151 11.59 -1.13 -17.76
C ALA A 151 12.69 -1.10 -18.82
N THR A 152 12.83 0.04 -19.49
CA THR A 152 13.91 0.27 -20.46
C THR A 152 14.85 1.37 -19.98
N THR A 153 16.10 1.35 -20.46
CA THR A 153 17.03 2.46 -20.22
C THR A 153 16.56 3.72 -20.93
N PRO A 154 16.83 4.91 -20.36
CA PRO A 154 16.60 6.16 -21.08
C PRO A 154 17.28 6.17 -22.45
N ALA A 155 16.62 6.74 -23.44
CA ALA A 155 17.24 6.95 -24.74
C ALA A 155 18.43 7.89 -24.57
N THR A 156 19.61 7.45 -25.03
CA THR A 156 20.78 8.33 -25.05
C THR A 156 20.59 9.34 -26.16
N ASP A 157 20.63 10.64 -25.84
CA ASP A 157 20.70 11.67 -26.88
C ASP A 157 22.09 11.62 -27.52
N THR A 158 22.12 11.23 -28.78
CA THR A 158 23.33 11.18 -29.60
C THR A 158 23.39 12.32 -30.60
N THR A 159 22.44 13.25 -30.55
CA THR A 159 22.34 14.37 -31.46
C THR A 159 23.29 15.48 -31.00
N ALA A 160 24.31 15.76 -31.79
CA ALA A 160 25.19 16.89 -31.52
C ALA A 160 24.40 18.21 -31.60
N PRO A 161 24.69 19.20 -30.74
CA PRO A 161 24.10 20.51 -30.85
C PRO A 161 24.34 21.12 -32.22
N ALA A 162 23.39 21.91 -32.69
CA ALA A 162 23.56 22.66 -33.92
C ALA A 162 24.80 23.57 -33.84
N LYS A 163 25.50 23.72 -35.00
CA LYS A 163 26.68 24.60 -35.11
C LYS A 163 26.32 26.01 -34.66
N PRO A 164 27.04 26.57 -33.66
CA PRO A 164 26.78 27.94 -33.23
C PRO A 164 27.09 28.93 -34.37
N VAL A 165 26.34 30.00 -34.44
CA VAL A 165 26.51 31.08 -35.41
C VAL A 165 27.00 32.32 -34.66
N VAL A 166 28.10 32.91 -35.14
CA VAL A 166 28.56 34.22 -34.66
C VAL A 166 27.71 35.29 -35.36
N THR A 167 26.88 35.97 -34.56
CA THR A 167 25.97 37.01 -35.05
C THR A 167 26.53 38.42 -34.94
N THR A 168 27.68 38.57 -34.27
CA THR A 168 28.36 39.86 -34.15
C THR A 168 29.19 40.14 -35.41
N ASP A 169 29.00 41.33 -35.98
CA ASP A 169 29.92 41.79 -37.04
C ASP A 169 31.30 42.09 -36.43
N LEU A 170 32.29 41.33 -36.86
CA LEU A 170 33.66 41.43 -36.40
C LEU A 170 34.57 42.24 -37.36
N THR A 171 33.95 42.90 -38.38
CA THR A 171 34.72 43.72 -39.32
C THR A 171 35.49 44.81 -38.59
N GLY A 172 36.80 44.90 -38.78
CA GLY A 172 37.66 45.88 -38.13
C GLY A 172 37.87 45.65 -36.62
N LYS A 173 37.51 44.49 -36.06
CA LYS A 173 37.68 44.19 -34.64
C LYS A 173 38.94 43.38 -34.32
N ALA A 174 39.71 42.97 -35.33
CA ALA A 174 40.95 42.27 -35.11
C ALA A 174 41.95 43.16 -34.34
N GLY A 175 42.55 42.64 -33.26
CA GLY A 175 43.49 43.36 -32.38
C GLY A 175 42.83 44.29 -31.33
N THR A 176 41.46 44.32 -31.24
CA THR A 176 40.76 45.03 -30.17
C THR A 176 40.35 44.08 -29.05
N LYS A 177 40.30 44.59 -27.79
CA LYS A 177 39.79 43.87 -26.60
C LYS A 177 38.32 44.16 -26.39
#